data_12e75d17aa8ba02d36a97552c52353d1
#
_entry.id   12e75d17aa8ba02d36a97552c52353d1
#
_cell.length_a   1.000
_cell.length_b   1.000
_cell.length_c   1.000
_cell.angle_alpha   90.00
_cell.angle_beta   90.00
_cell.angle_gamma   90.00
#
_symmetry.space_group_name_H-M   'P 1'
#
loop_
_entity.id
_entity.type
_entity.pdbx_description
1 polymer ?
#
loop_
_entity_poly.entity_id
_entity_poly.type
_entity_poly.pdbx_seq_one_letter_code
_entity_poly.pdbx_strand_id
1 'polypeptide(L)'
;MSKLFKAIGRTAGVLGAAALTGAAAQRVCALLDKRKLKDAYGWKIEVQGRRMCVKVSGSGKETVVLLPGAGEASPAMVYQPLAELLGAHYTTVTVEYFGYGLSDPAPSPRTVENVAEELHELLHKLGLGKYILAAHSYSGIIAMEYLSRYGEEVSALVGIDMTVPKLIDYADISGINLRMEKSVRRLKSVGLLRLVSKIKPDWITAPIDPERYSQEEIELYRRLCLNNGDTDDMLQELLLADDALAQRRDEKLPGALPVLQFLSTDSAEMLEDFGGEADTWYELHEELTENPHSETVILEGGHYLQCTHPEEIADKFHTWYGAVGR
;
A
#
# COMPACT_ATOMS: atom_id res chain seq x y z
N MET A 1 -53.01 -9.68 -6.98
CA MET A 1 -52.02 -9.27 -5.91
C MET A 1 -51.35 -10.46 -5.21
N SER A 2 -52.02 -11.57 -4.86
CA SER A 2 -51.45 -12.67 -4.04
C SER A 2 -50.31 -13.51 -4.73
N LYS A 3 -50.37 -13.76 -6.06
CA LYS A 3 -49.35 -14.52 -6.78
C LYS A 3 -48.04 -13.74 -6.91
N LEU A 4 -48.11 -12.43 -7.12
CA LEU A 4 -46.90 -11.56 -7.22
C LEU A 4 -46.19 -11.47 -5.86
N PHE A 5 -46.93 -11.28 -4.75
CA PHE A 5 -46.33 -11.28 -3.41
C PHE A 5 -45.72 -12.61 -3.02
N LYS A 6 -46.30 -13.74 -3.41
CA LYS A 6 -45.72 -15.07 -3.20
C LYS A 6 -44.48 -15.29 -4.06
N ALA A 7 -44.43 -14.80 -5.28
CA ALA A 7 -43.24 -14.87 -6.14
C ALA A 7 -42.11 -14.02 -5.55
N ILE A 8 -42.37 -12.78 -5.17
CA ILE A 8 -41.38 -11.89 -4.52
C ILE A 8 -40.84 -12.52 -3.23
N GLY A 9 -41.74 -13.05 -2.37
CA GLY A 9 -41.31 -13.72 -1.13
C GLY A 9 -40.46 -14.97 -1.37
N ARG A 10 -40.75 -15.77 -2.40
CA ARG A 10 -39.92 -16.93 -2.79
C ARG A 10 -38.56 -16.48 -3.32
N THR A 11 -38.50 -15.48 -4.18
CA THR A 11 -37.24 -14.95 -4.71
C THR A 11 -36.39 -14.36 -3.60
N ALA A 12 -36.96 -13.56 -2.68
CA ALA A 12 -36.27 -13.04 -1.51
C ALA A 12 -35.76 -14.15 -0.60
N GLY A 13 -36.55 -15.21 -0.38
CA GLY A 13 -36.14 -16.39 0.40
C GLY A 13 -34.97 -17.15 -0.23
N VAL A 14 -34.98 -17.34 -1.55
CA VAL A 14 -33.86 -18.00 -2.28
C VAL A 14 -32.61 -17.15 -2.22
N LEU A 15 -32.71 -15.83 -2.45
CA LEU A 15 -31.57 -14.91 -2.38
C LEU A 15 -31.01 -14.86 -0.94
N GLY A 16 -31.85 -14.81 0.07
CA GLY A 16 -31.45 -14.86 1.48
C GLY A 16 -30.71 -16.16 1.83
N ALA A 17 -31.25 -17.31 1.39
CA ALA A 17 -30.59 -18.61 1.61
C ALA A 17 -29.25 -18.70 0.89
N ALA A 18 -29.16 -18.20 -0.35
CA ALA A 18 -27.90 -18.16 -1.10
C ALA A 18 -26.86 -17.26 -0.40
N ALA A 19 -27.25 -16.09 0.09
CA ALA A 19 -26.37 -15.19 0.83
C ALA A 19 -25.85 -15.83 2.14
N LEU A 20 -26.72 -16.50 2.91
CA LEU A 20 -26.33 -17.22 4.13
C LEU A 20 -25.37 -18.37 3.85
N THR A 21 -25.63 -19.15 2.79
CA THR A 21 -24.73 -20.24 2.37
C THR A 21 -23.39 -19.69 1.91
N GLY A 22 -23.38 -18.61 1.13
CA GLY A 22 -22.17 -17.93 0.70
C GLY A 22 -21.35 -17.39 1.87
N ALA A 23 -22.01 -16.77 2.86
CA ALA A 23 -21.35 -16.26 4.06
C ALA A 23 -20.75 -17.39 4.91
N ALA A 24 -21.46 -18.52 5.06
CA ALA A 24 -20.91 -19.69 5.77
C ALA A 24 -19.69 -20.27 5.04
N ALA A 25 -19.77 -20.45 3.72
CA ALA A 25 -18.66 -20.91 2.90
C ALA A 25 -17.46 -19.96 2.98
N GLN A 26 -17.70 -18.64 2.94
CA GLN A 26 -16.65 -17.62 3.10
C GLN A 26 -15.91 -17.79 4.43
N ARG A 27 -16.64 -17.96 5.53
CA ARG A 27 -16.02 -18.15 6.86
C ARG A 27 -15.14 -19.40 6.91
N VAL A 28 -15.64 -20.53 6.39
CA VAL A 28 -14.85 -21.78 6.34
C VAL A 28 -13.59 -21.60 5.49
N CYS A 29 -13.71 -21.03 4.29
CA CYS A 29 -12.57 -20.78 3.44
C CYS A 29 -11.56 -19.83 4.10
N ALA A 30 -12.02 -18.76 4.74
CA ALA A 30 -11.14 -17.83 5.46
C ALA A 30 -10.36 -18.51 6.60
N LEU A 31 -11.00 -19.41 7.35
CA LEU A 31 -10.31 -20.19 8.39
C LEU A 31 -9.25 -21.14 7.82
N LEU A 32 -9.54 -21.78 6.68
CA LEU A 32 -8.58 -22.66 6.00
C LEU A 32 -7.41 -21.86 5.41
N ASP A 33 -7.69 -20.72 4.80
CA ASP A 33 -6.66 -19.83 4.27
C ASP A 33 -5.78 -19.26 5.40
N LYS A 34 -6.36 -18.83 6.51
CA LYS A 34 -5.62 -18.33 7.68
C LYS A 34 -4.56 -19.32 8.18
N ARG A 35 -4.86 -20.63 8.14
CA ARG A 35 -3.88 -21.68 8.49
C ARG A 35 -2.71 -21.74 7.50
N LYS A 36 -2.98 -21.54 6.20
CA LYS A 36 -1.97 -21.56 5.14
C LYS A 36 -1.14 -20.29 5.12
N LEU A 37 -1.75 -19.17 5.51
CA LEU A 37 -1.10 -17.84 5.52
C LEU A 37 -0.22 -17.62 6.75
N LYS A 38 -0.40 -18.38 7.84
CA LYS A 38 0.16 -18.08 9.16
C LYS A 38 1.66 -17.74 9.17
N ASP A 39 2.46 -18.47 8.38
CA ASP A 39 3.90 -18.32 8.30
C ASP A 39 4.37 -18.43 6.83
N ALA A 40 3.60 -17.83 5.90
CA ALA A 40 3.84 -18.01 4.47
C ALA A 40 5.12 -17.31 3.98
N TYR A 41 5.49 -16.18 4.61
CA TYR A 41 6.72 -15.44 4.32
C TYR A 41 7.09 -14.50 5.47
N GLY A 42 8.28 -13.88 5.35
CA GLY A 42 8.72 -12.78 6.20
C GLY A 42 9.05 -13.17 7.64
N TRP A 43 9.47 -12.18 8.39
CA TRP A 43 9.76 -12.27 9.82
C TRP A 43 8.76 -11.43 10.59
N LYS A 44 8.40 -11.86 11.78
CA LYS A 44 7.48 -11.16 12.66
C LYS A 44 8.24 -10.55 13.84
N ILE A 45 8.28 -9.25 13.88
CA ILE A 45 8.95 -8.45 14.91
C ILE A 45 7.90 -7.94 15.88
N GLU A 46 8.15 -8.05 17.17
CA GLU A 46 7.24 -7.51 18.19
C GLU A 46 7.42 -5.99 18.29
N VAL A 47 6.33 -5.25 18.03
CA VAL A 47 6.22 -3.80 18.12
C VAL A 47 4.97 -3.49 18.95
N GLN A 48 5.10 -2.70 20.00
CA GLN A 48 3.99 -2.33 20.90
C GLN A 48 3.13 -3.54 21.39
N GLY A 49 3.79 -4.69 21.65
CA GLY A 49 3.12 -5.91 22.11
C GLY A 49 2.31 -6.67 21.04
N ARG A 50 2.47 -6.32 19.77
CA ARG A 50 1.90 -6.96 18.59
C ARG A 50 3.02 -7.32 17.61
N ARG A 51 2.71 -8.15 16.61
CA ARG A 51 3.73 -8.59 15.65
C ARG A 51 3.53 -7.91 14.31
N MET A 52 4.53 -7.21 13.86
CA MET A 52 4.60 -6.60 12.54
C MET A 52 5.45 -7.49 11.63
N CYS A 53 4.97 -7.76 10.42
CA CYS A 53 5.66 -8.59 9.44
C CYS A 53 6.58 -7.72 8.58
N VAL A 54 7.78 -8.23 8.32
CA VAL A 54 8.74 -7.64 7.37
C VAL A 54 9.29 -8.72 6.46
N LYS A 55 9.54 -8.37 5.19
CA LYS A 55 10.28 -9.23 4.26
C LYS A 55 11.62 -8.56 3.95
N VAL A 56 12.71 -9.25 4.23
CA VAL A 56 14.06 -8.76 3.96
C VAL A 56 14.63 -9.48 2.74
N SER A 57 15.24 -8.72 1.82
CA SER A 57 15.92 -9.25 0.63
C SER A 57 17.25 -8.56 0.43
N GLY A 58 18.18 -9.22 -0.25
CA GLY A 58 19.52 -8.69 -0.47
C GLY A 58 20.42 -8.72 0.77
N SER A 59 21.64 -8.19 0.62
CA SER A 59 22.67 -8.15 1.68
C SER A 59 23.64 -6.97 1.49
N GLY A 60 23.19 -5.90 0.83
CA GLY A 60 23.93 -4.66 0.66
C GLY A 60 24.17 -3.94 1.98
N LYS A 61 25.16 -3.05 2.02
CA LYS A 61 25.50 -2.29 3.22
C LYS A 61 24.42 -1.27 3.60
N GLU A 62 23.80 -0.66 2.59
CA GLU A 62 22.77 0.34 2.77
C GLU A 62 21.39 -0.31 2.70
N THR A 63 20.46 0.20 3.48
CA THR A 63 19.11 -0.37 3.59
C THR A 63 18.08 0.55 2.93
N VAL A 64 17.21 -0.04 2.10
CA VAL A 64 16.03 0.59 1.54
C VAL A 64 14.80 0.01 2.23
N VAL A 65 14.04 0.85 2.92
CA VAL A 65 12.80 0.50 3.60
C VAL A 65 11.62 0.81 2.66
N LEU A 66 10.89 -0.22 2.25
CA LEU A 66 9.79 -0.14 1.29
C LEU A 66 8.47 -0.04 2.06
N LEU A 67 7.76 1.07 1.88
CA LEU A 67 6.54 1.43 2.61
C LEU A 67 5.31 1.32 1.69
N PRO A 68 4.25 0.59 2.10
CA PRO A 68 3.10 0.28 1.25
C PRO A 68 2.15 1.45 1.04
N GLY A 69 1.43 1.43 -0.06
CA GLY A 69 0.24 2.25 -0.25
C GLY A 69 -0.94 1.79 0.62
N ALA A 70 -1.94 2.65 0.79
CA ALA A 70 -3.15 2.30 1.53
C ALA A 70 -3.88 1.12 0.90
N GLY A 71 -4.31 0.15 1.73
CA GLY A 71 -5.12 -0.98 1.28
C GLY A 71 -4.36 -2.11 0.58
N GLU A 72 -3.03 -2.09 0.53
CA GLU A 72 -2.24 -3.19 -0.05
C GLU A 72 -2.38 -4.48 0.76
N ALA A 73 -3.00 -5.49 0.16
CA ALA A 73 -3.27 -6.77 0.80
C ALA A 73 -2.01 -7.53 1.22
N SER A 74 -0.90 -7.32 0.55
CA SER A 74 0.42 -7.85 0.86
C SER A 74 1.52 -7.00 0.23
N PRO A 75 2.04 -6.02 0.96
CA PRO A 75 3.20 -5.23 0.54
C PRO A 75 4.40 -6.09 0.13
N ALA A 76 4.67 -7.18 0.87
CA ALA A 76 5.76 -8.08 0.58
C ALA A 76 5.68 -8.75 -0.80
N MET A 77 4.46 -8.95 -1.32
CA MET A 77 4.24 -9.47 -2.68
C MET A 77 4.28 -8.35 -3.72
N VAL A 78 3.63 -7.22 -3.44
CA VAL A 78 3.58 -6.06 -4.35
C VAL A 78 4.98 -5.53 -4.66
N TYR A 79 5.83 -5.45 -3.65
CA TYR A 79 7.21 -4.98 -3.82
C TYR A 79 8.21 -6.05 -4.27
N GLN A 80 7.82 -7.32 -4.35
CA GLN A 80 8.79 -8.41 -4.58
C GLN A 80 9.71 -8.18 -5.79
N PRO A 81 9.23 -7.82 -6.99
CA PRO A 81 10.11 -7.62 -8.14
C PRO A 81 11.12 -6.49 -7.90
N LEU A 82 10.67 -5.35 -7.39
CA LEU A 82 11.55 -4.22 -7.09
C LEU A 82 12.55 -4.55 -5.97
N ALA A 83 12.10 -5.22 -4.90
CA ALA A 83 12.94 -5.60 -3.78
C ALA A 83 14.05 -6.59 -4.19
N GLU A 84 13.76 -7.50 -5.11
CA GLU A 84 14.76 -8.45 -5.65
C GLU A 84 15.81 -7.74 -6.50
N LEU A 85 15.41 -6.80 -7.36
CA LEU A 85 16.31 -5.99 -8.18
C LEU A 85 17.21 -5.09 -7.31
N LEU A 86 16.63 -4.35 -6.38
CA LEU A 86 17.38 -3.54 -5.42
C LEU A 86 18.28 -4.38 -4.54
N GLY A 87 17.86 -5.61 -4.21
CA GLY A 87 18.63 -6.57 -3.40
C GLY A 87 19.98 -6.99 -3.98
N ALA A 88 20.23 -6.71 -5.26
CA ALA A 88 21.55 -6.90 -5.88
C ALA A 88 22.63 -5.97 -5.28
N HIS A 89 22.24 -4.80 -4.77
CA HIS A 89 23.16 -3.76 -4.28
C HIS A 89 22.86 -3.31 -2.85
N TYR A 90 21.62 -3.46 -2.39
CA TYR A 90 21.10 -2.97 -1.11
C TYR A 90 20.55 -4.11 -0.26
N THR A 91 20.32 -3.85 1.01
CA THR A 91 19.40 -4.64 1.81
C THR A 91 18.03 -3.96 1.70
N THR A 92 16.99 -4.69 1.31
CA THR A 92 15.63 -4.15 1.27
C THR A 92 14.82 -4.70 2.44
N VAL A 93 14.02 -3.83 3.06
CA VAL A 93 13.09 -4.18 4.14
C VAL A 93 11.70 -3.74 3.71
N THR A 94 10.89 -4.67 3.22
CA THR A 94 9.48 -4.38 2.93
C THR A 94 8.68 -4.51 4.21
N VAL A 95 8.00 -3.43 4.59
CA VAL A 95 7.20 -3.35 5.81
C VAL A 95 5.74 -3.65 5.51
N GLU A 96 5.13 -4.48 6.31
CA GLU A 96 3.67 -4.65 6.36
C GLU A 96 3.18 -3.97 7.64
N TYR A 97 2.56 -2.81 7.54
CA TYR A 97 1.99 -2.10 8.69
C TYR A 97 1.00 -2.99 9.45
N PHE A 98 0.68 -2.65 10.68
CA PHE A 98 -0.40 -3.35 11.38
C PHE A 98 -1.69 -3.33 10.56
N GLY A 99 -2.38 -4.49 10.51
CA GLY A 99 -3.54 -4.70 9.65
C GLY A 99 -3.23 -5.05 8.19
N TYR A 100 -1.97 -4.96 7.75
CA TYR A 100 -1.54 -5.33 6.38
C TYR A 100 -0.92 -6.72 6.34
N GLY A 101 -1.03 -7.39 5.20
CA GLY A 101 -0.35 -8.65 4.92
C GLY A 101 -0.49 -9.68 6.04
N LEU A 102 0.64 -10.07 6.62
CA LEU A 102 0.71 -11.03 7.72
C LEU A 102 0.93 -10.39 9.10
N SER A 103 0.87 -9.06 9.20
CA SER A 103 0.93 -8.33 10.46
C SER A 103 -0.32 -8.56 11.32
N ASP A 104 -0.15 -8.46 12.63
CA ASP A 104 -1.28 -8.48 13.58
C ASP A 104 -2.12 -7.17 13.41
N PRO A 105 -3.37 -7.15 13.89
CA PRO A 105 -4.15 -5.90 13.97
C PRO A 105 -3.47 -4.85 14.86
N ALA A 106 -3.68 -3.57 14.53
CA ALA A 106 -3.08 -2.45 15.23
C ALA A 106 -3.47 -2.40 16.72
N PRO A 107 -2.53 -2.03 17.61
CA PRO A 107 -2.83 -1.79 19.01
C PRO A 107 -3.41 -0.39 19.27
N SER A 108 -3.24 0.55 18.32
CA SER A 108 -3.55 1.97 18.43
C SER A 108 -4.37 2.45 17.23
N PRO A 109 -5.02 3.62 17.31
CA PRO A 109 -5.68 4.25 16.15
C PRO A 109 -4.71 4.46 14.99
N ARG A 110 -5.21 4.33 13.75
CA ARG A 110 -4.40 4.43 12.52
C ARG A 110 -4.16 5.87 12.07
N THR A 111 -3.74 6.74 13.00
CA THR A 111 -3.24 8.07 12.64
C THR A 111 -1.83 7.96 12.07
N VAL A 112 -1.43 8.92 11.24
CA VAL A 112 -0.07 8.93 10.65
C VAL A 112 1.03 9.01 11.72
N GLU A 113 0.74 9.68 12.85
CA GLU A 113 1.64 9.79 14.00
C GLU A 113 1.90 8.42 14.65
N ASN A 114 0.85 7.63 14.86
CA ASN A 114 0.98 6.29 15.44
C ASN A 114 1.68 5.34 14.47
N VAL A 115 1.36 5.40 13.17
CA VAL A 115 2.03 4.58 12.15
C VAL A 115 3.52 4.93 12.06
N ALA A 116 3.88 6.20 12.11
CA ALA A 116 5.27 6.64 12.11
C ALA A 116 6.04 6.16 13.36
N GLU A 117 5.42 6.21 14.54
CA GLU A 117 6.01 5.70 15.78
C GLU A 117 6.18 4.17 15.77
N GLU A 118 5.19 3.43 15.29
CA GLU A 118 5.25 1.99 15.09
C GLU A 118 6.36 1.59 14.13
N LEU A 119 6.50 2.33 13.03
CA LEU A 119 7.55 2.14 12.04
C LEU A 119 8.94 2.39 12.66
N HIS A 120 9.10 3.49 13.42
CA HIS A 120 10.35 3.81 14.09
C HIS A 120 10.76 2.71 15.07
N GLU A 121 9.84 2.24 15.93
CA GLU A 121 10.12 1.13 16.85
C GLU A 121 10.54 -0.14 16.10
N LEU A 122 9.85 -0.46 14.98
CA LEU A 122 10.20 -1.59 14.12
C LEU A 122 11.64 -1.49 13.59
N LEU A 123 11.99 -0.36 12.97
CA LEU A 123 13.29 -0.16 12.34
C LEU A 123 14.42 -0.14 13.37
N HIS A 124 14.18 0.44 14.54
CA HIS A 124 15.10 0.39 15.67
C HIS A 124 15.32 -1.05 16.19
N LYS A 125 14.26 -1.86 16.29
CA LYS A 125 14.37 -3.28 16.67
C LYS A 125 15.08 -4.14 15.64
N LEU A 126 15.04 -3.75 14.37
CA LEU A 126 15.83 -4.36 13.31
C LEU A 126 17.32 -3.94 13.37
N GLY A 127 17.68 -3.01 14.23
CA GLY A 127 19.05 -2.52 14.40
C GLY A 127 19.51 -1.59 13.29
N LEU A 128 18.59 -0.94 12.58
CA LEU A 128 18.91 -0.03 11.50
C LEU A 128 19.33 1.32 12.07
N GLY A 129 20.45 1.86 11.62
CA GLY A 129 20.96 3.17 12.04
C GLY A 129 20.59 4.29 11.07
N LYS A 130 20.91 4.10 9.79
CA LYS A 130 20.50 4.99 8.69
C LYS A 130 19.98 4.17 7.53
N TYR A 131 18.96 4.69 6.85
CA TYR A 131 18.28 4.00 5.74
C TYR A 131 17.66 5.00 4.77
N ILE A 132 17.29 4.49 3.60
CA ILE A 132 16.50 5.19 2.59
C ILE A 132 15.04 4.77 2.79
N LEU A 133 14.11 5.72 2.81
CA LEU A 133 12.69 5.42 2.77
C LEU A 133 12.22 5.41 1.31
N ALA A 134 11.47 4.38 0.92
CA ALA A 134 10.78 4.33 -0.37
C ALA A 134 9.27 4.24 -0.10
N ALA A 135 8.55 5.31 -0.35
CA ALA A 135 7.15 5.48 0.02
C ALA A 135 6.25 5.41 -1.22
N HIS A 136 5.30 4.49 -1.23
CA HIS A 136 4.26 4.40 -2.25
C HIS A 136 2.96 5.03 -1.76
N SER A 137 2.32 5.80 -2.65
CA SER A 137 0.95 6.30 -2.41
C SER A 137 0.81 6.99 -1.04
N TYR A 138 -0.16 6.61 -0.24
CA TYR A 138 -0.44 7.19 1.08
C TYR A 138 0.75 7.17 2.04
N SER A 139 1.69 6.25 1.88
CA SER A 139 2.94 6.28 2.66
C SER A 139 3.79 7.54 2.43
N GLY A 140 3.52 8.35 1.43
CA GLY A 140 4.10 9.70 1.29
C GLY A 140 3.82 10.56 2.51
N ILE A 141 2.58 10.59 3.00
CA ILE A 141 2.18 11.36 4.18
C ILE A 141 2.75 10.75 5.47
N ILE A 142 2.80 9.41 5.56
CA ILE A 142 3.45 8.73 6.68
C ILE A 142 4.95 9.04 6.71
N ALA A 143 5.61 9.05 5.55
CA ALA A 143 7.03 9.40 5.44
C ALA A 143 7.30 10.86 5.83
N MET A 144 6.42 11.80 5.50
CA MET A 144 6.54 13.18 5.95
C MET A 144 6.46 13.30 7.48
N GLU A 145 5.50 12.64 8.12
CA GLU A 145 5.41 12.57 9.58
C GLU A 145 6.65 11.92 10.20
N TYR A 146 7.12 10.83 9.58
CA TYR A 146 8.34 10.14 10.00
C TYR A 146 9.56 11.06 9.94
N LEU A 147 9.74 11.76 8.83
CA LEU A 147 10.85 12.70 8.62
C LEU A 147 10.82 13.88 9.58
N SER A 148 9.64 14.37 9.94
CA SER A 148 9.47 15.43 10.94
C SER A 148 9.99 15.02 12.32
N ARG A 149 9.90 13.75 12.69
CA ARG A 149 10.30 13.21 14.00
C ARG A 149 11.69 12.59 14.00
N TYR A 150 12.02 11.85 12.96
CA TYR A 150 13.16 10.94 12.90
C TYR A 150 14.01 11.17 11.64
N GLY A 151 13.97 12.38 11.06
CA GLY A 151 14.61 12.68 9.78
C GLY A 151 16.13 12.48 9.77
N GLU A 152 16.80 12.54 10.92
CA GLU A 152 18.24 12.29 11.03
C GLU A 152 18.62 10.83 10.70
N GLU A 153 17.70 9.89 10.81
CA GLU A 153 17.87 8.47 10.49
C GLU A 153 17.68 8.18 9.00
N VAL A 154 17.15 9.15 8.23
CA VAL A 154 16.84 8.97 6.81
C VAL A 154 17.89 9.64 5.94
N SER A 155 18.53 8.87 5.05
CA SER A 155 19.55 9.38 4.15
C SER A 155 19.00 9.92 2.83
N ALA A 156 17.86 9.41 2.38
CA ALA A 156 17.15 9.85 1.20
C ALA A 156 15.69 9.39 1.23
N LEU A 157 14.82 10.05 0.46
CA LEU A 157 13.45 9.62 0.22
C LEU A 157 13.27 9.24 -1.25
N VAL A 158 12.62 8.12 -1.50
CA VAL A 158 12.15 7.73 -2.83
C VAL A 158 10.62 7.75 -2.81
N GLY A 159 10.00 8.62 -3.57
CA GLY A 159 8.55 8.64 -3.78
C GLY A 159 8.18 7.75 -4.97
N ILE A 160 7.30 6.80 -4.78
CA ILE A 160 6.73 5.99 -5.86
C ILE A 160 5.26 6.37 -5.95
N ASP A 161 4.95 7.27 -6.85
CA ASP A 161 3.61 7.84 -7.05
C ASP A 161 2.94 8.20 -5.70
N MET A 162 3.73 8.83 -4.82
CA MET A 162 3.36 9.07 -3.44
C MET A 162 2.32 10.19 -3.32
N THR A 163 1.43 10.07 -2.34
CA THR A 163 0.47 11.12 -2.01
C THR A 163 1.19 12.32 -1.41
N VAL A 164 0.84 13.53 -1.87
CA VAL A 164 1.35 14.80 -1.37
C VAL A 164 0.25 15.58 -0.66
N PRO A 165 0.57 16.40 0.37
CA PRO A 165 -0.46 17.02 1.23
C PRO A 165 -1.44 17.92 0.48
N LYS A 166 -0.99 18.72 -0.49
CA LYS A 166 -1.84 19.63 -1.26
C LYS A 166 -2.87 18.93 -2.15
N LEU A 167 -2.79 17.60 -2.31
CA LEU A 167 -3.80 16.83 -3.03
C LEU A 167 -5.19 16.99 -2.41
N ILE A 168 -5.28 17.33 -1.12
CA ILE A 168 -6.55 17.64 -0.42
C ILE A 168 -7.34 18.78 -1.08
N ASP A 169 -6.69 19.67 -1.81
CA ASP A 169 -7.37 20.77 -2.49
C ASP A 169 -8.18 20.32 -3.71
N TYR A 170 -7.90 19.11 -4.21
CA TYR A 170 -8.48 18.57 -5.45
C TYR A 170 -9.33 17.34 -5.20
N ALA A 171 -8.97 16.45 -4.29
CA ALA A 171 -9.59 15.13 -4.16
C ALA A 171 -10.08 14.85 -2.74
N ASP A 172 -11.33 14.35 -2.63
CA ASP A 172 -11.88 13.66 -1.44
C ASP A 172 -11.40 12.22 -1.45
N ILE A 173 -10.16 12.00 -0.95
CA ILE A 173 -9.52 10.68 -0.95
C ILE A 173 -10.30 9.71 -0.08
N SER A 174 -10.73 10.15 1.10
CA SER A 174 -11.50 9.35 2.05
C SER A 174 -12.84 8.92 1.48
N GLY A 175 -13.58 9.85 0.87
CA GLY A 175 -14.93 9.57 0.37
C GLY A 175 -14.96 8.61 -0.81
N ILE A 176 -13.98 8.69 -1.72
CA ILE A 176 -13.86 7.82 -2.89
C ILE A 176 -13.52 6.40 -2.44
N ASN A 177 -12.44 6.26 -1.70
CA ASN A 177 -11.94 4.97 -1.24
C ASN A 177 -12.95 4.27 -0.31
N LEU A 178 -13.62 5.01 0.57
CA LEU A 178 -14.62 4.47 1.48
C LEU A 178 -15.82 3.85 0.76
N ARG A 179 -16.28 4.44 -0.36
CA ARG A 179 -17.39 3.87 -1.15
C ARG A 179 -17.00 2.56 -1.81
N MET A 180 -15.79 2.49 -2.34
CA MET A 180 -15.24 1.29 -2.94
C MET A 180 -15.07 0.19 -1.89
N GLU A 181 -14.44 0.50 -0.77
CA GLU A 181 -14.18 -0.41 0.34
C GLU A 181 -15.47 -1.03 0.91
N LYS A 182 -16.50 -0.21 1.16
CA LYS A 182 -17.81 -0.71 1.61
C LYS A 182 -18.44 -1.69 0.63
N SER A 183 -18.24 -1.50 -0.67
CA SER A 183 -18.75 -2.39 -1.71
C SER A 183 -18.00 -3.72 -1.71
N VAL A 184 -16.68 -3.68 -1.64
CA VAL A 184 -15.81 -4.87 -1.55
C VAL A 184 -16.16 -5.70 -0.30
N ARG A 185 -16.27 -5.07 0.87
CA ARG A 185 -16.65 -5.75 2.14
C ARG A 185 -18.02 -6.43 2.04
N ARG A 186 -19.01 -5.81 1.39
CA ARG A 186 -20.33 -6.43 1.18
C ARG A 186 -20.22 -7.67 0.29
N LEU A 187 -19.51 -7.60 -0.83
CA LEU A 187 -19.29 -8.74 -1.72
C LEU A 187 -18.54 -9.88 -1.02
N LYS A 188 -17.53 -9.53 -0.22
CA LYS A 188 -16.75 -10.50 0.58
C LYS A 188 -17.64 -11.17 1.64
N SER A 189 -18.48 -10.42 2.34
CA SER A 189 -19.30 -10.95 3.44
C SER A 189 -20.25 -12.07 3.00
N VAL A 190 -20.72 -12.04 1.77
CA VAL A 190 -21.61 -13.07 1.18
C VAL A 190 -20.85 -14.10 0.30
N GLY A 191 -19.51 -14.05 0.29
CA GLY A 191 -18.66 -14.98 -0.46
C GLY A 191 -18.61 -14.74 -1.98
N LEU A 192 -19.23 -13.65 -2.47
CA LEU A 192 -19.26 -13.33 -3.90
C LEU A 192 -17.89 -12.95 -4.43
N LEU A 193 -17.05 -12.29 -3.64
CA LEU A 193 -15.68 -11.93 -4.02
C LEU A 193 -14.85 -13.19 -4.34
N ARG A 194 -15.01 -14.30 -3.59
CA ARG A 194 -14.37 -15.59 -3.89
C ARG A 194 -14.87 -16.21 -5.19
N LEU A 195 -16.13 -16.02 -5.52
CA LEU A 195 -16.66 -16.49 -6.80
C LEU A 195 -16.06 -15.68 -7.96
N VAL A 196 -16.02 -14.36 -7.82
CA VAL A 196 -15.39 -13.44 -8.79
C VAL A 196 -13.91 -13.82 -8.99
N SER A 197 -13.16 -14.08 -7.91
CA SER A 197 -11.75 -14.47 -7.99
C SER A 197 -11.47 -15.76 -8.77
N LYS A 198 -12.47 -16.62 -8.96
CA LYS A 198 -12.35 -17.82 -9.79
C LYS A 198 -12.65 -17.58 -11.27
N ILE A 199 -13.50 -16.58 -11.56
CA ILE A 199 -13.95 -16.27 -12.92
C ILE A 199 -13.05 -15.21 -13.56
N LYS A 200 -12.60 -14.25 -12.75
CA LYS A 200 -11.75 -13.10 -13.11
C LYS A 200 -10.64 -12.97 -12.08
N PRO A 201 -9.66 -13.89 -12.03
CA PRO A 201 -8.58 -13.86 -11.04
C PRO A 201 -7.82 -12.54 -11.07
N ASP A 202 -7.53 -11.99 -12.24
CA ASP A 202 -6.77 -10.76 -12.43
C ASP A 202 -7.38 -9.54 -11.75
N TRP A 203 -8.71 -9.50 -11.56
CA TRP A 203 -9.36 -8.41 -10.82
C TRP A 203 -9.04 -8.42 -9.32
N ILE A 204 -8.66 -9.56 -8.81
CA ILE A 204 -8.34 -9.75 -7.38
C ILE A 204 -6.84 -9.66 -7.16
N THR A 205 -6.05 -10.06 -8.14
CA THR A 205 -4.59 -10.07 -8.04
C THR A 205 -3.91 -8.84 -8.65
N ALA A 206 -4.66 -7.92 -9.24
CA ALA A 206 -4.11 -6.60 -9.50
C ALA A 206 -3.54 -6.01 -8.18
N PRO A 207 -2.41 -5.37 -8.19
CA PRO A 207 -1.65 -4.86 -9.36
C PRO A 207 -0.47 -5.74 -9.80
N ILE A 208 -0.28 -6.96 -9.26
CA ILE A 208 0.88 -7.76 -9.62
C ILE A 208 0.81 -8.28 -11.06
N ASP A 209 1.96 -8.28 -11.74
CA ASP A 209 2.11 -8.88 -13.05
C ASP A 209 2.28 -10.40 -12.93
N PRO A 210 1.31 -11.23 -13.37
CA PRO A 210 1.38 -12.68 -13.20
C PRO A 210 2.59 -13.35 -13.86
N GLU A 211 3.23 -12.70 -14.84
CA GLU A 211 4.40 -13.25 -15.52
C GLU A 211 5.66 -13.22 -14.64
N ARG A 212 5.67 -12.40 -13.59
CA ARG A 212 6.79 -12.27 -12.66
C ARG A 212 6.70 -13.19 -11.44
N TYR A 213 5.61 -13.96 -11.31
CA TYR A 213 5.35 -14.80 -10.14
C TYR A 213 5.06 -16.25 -10.53
N SER A 214 5.46 -17.17 -9.68
CA SER A 214 5.02 -18.57 -9.79
C SER A 214 3.51 -18.70 -9.52
N GLN A 215 2.91 -19.79 -10.00
CA GLN A 215 1.49 -20.06 -9.75
C GLN A 215 1.17 -20.20 -8.23
N GLU A 216 2.14 -20.65 -7.42
CA GLU A 216 2.00 -20.75 -5.98
C GLU A 216 1.96 -19.37 -5.33
N GLU A 217 2.80 -18.43 -5.78
CA GLU A 217 2.83 -17.05 -5.32
C GLU A 217 1.55 -16.29 -5.73
N ILE A 218 1.08 -16.46 -6.96
CA ILE A 218 -0.20 -15.88 -7.42
C ILE A 218 -1.35 -16.36 -6.55
N GLU A 219 -1.40 -17.68 -6.24
CA GLU A 219 -2.43 -18.23 -5.38
C GLU A 219 -2.29 -17.75 -3.92
N LEU A 220 -1.07 -17.57 -3.43
CA LEU A 220 -0.79 -16.97 -2.12
C LEU A 220 -1.31 -15.53 -2.07
N TYR A 221 -0.94 -14.70 -3.06
CA TYR A 221 -1.40 -13.32 -3.16
C TYR A 221 -2.93 -13.21 -3.26
N ARG A 222 -3.55 -14.05 -4.09
CA ARG A 222 -5.01 -14.14 -4.18
C ARG A 222 -5.66 -14.44 -2.82
N ARG A 223 -5.07 -15.31 -2.01
CA ARG A 223 -5.57 -15.59 -0.64
C ARG A 223 -5.42 -14.40 0.27
N LEU A 224 -4.31 -13.67 0.18
CA LEU A 224 -4.07 -12.44 0.94
C LEU A 224 -5.10 -11.38 0.58
N CYS A 225 -5.33 -11.11 -0.70
CA CYS A 225 -6.36 -10.17 -1.17
C CYS A 225 -7.77 -10.55 -0.65
N LEU A 226 -8.13 -11.83 -0.69
CA LEU A 226 -9.44 -12.31 -0.24
C LEU A 226 -9.64 -12.28 1.29
N ASN A 227 -8.57 -12.26 2.06
CA ASN A 227 -8.66 -12.31 3.54
C ASN A 227 -8.20 -11.03 4.21
N ASN A 228 -7.14 -10.39 3.71
CA ASN A 228 -6.44 -9.28 4.37
C ASN A 228 -6.47 -7.97 3.58
N GLY A 229 -7.14 -7.90 2.43
CA GLY A 229 -7.19 -6.70 1.58
C GLY A 229 -8.20 -5.63 2.03
N ASP A 230 -8.92 -5.84 3.14
CA ASP A 230 -9.99 -4.95 3.61
C ASP A 230 -10.13 -4.99 5.14
N THR A 231 -9.02 -4.84 5.86
CA THR A 231 -9.02 -4.87 7.33
C THR A 231 -9.65 -3.62 7.95
N ASP A 232 -10.01 -3.69 9.23
CA ASP A 232 -10.55 -2.52 9.93
C ASP A 232 -9.49 -1.44 10.12
N ASP A 233 -8.23 -1.83 10.23
CA ASP A 233 -7.09 -0.90 10.30
C ASP A 233 -6.93 -0.10 9.00
N MET A 234 -6.95 -0.77 7.83
CA MET A 234 -6.92 -0.11 6.52
C MET A 234 -8.10 0.85 6.32
N LEU A 235 -9.31 0.42 6.75
CA LEU A 235 -10.47 1.29 6.69
C LEU A 235 -10.30 2.54 7.56
N GLN A 236 -9.71 2.39 8.74
CA GLN A 236 -9.48 3.52 9.64
C GLN A 236 -8.45 4.50 9.04
N GLU A 237 -7.38 4.01 8.40
CA GLU A 237 -6.42 4.86 7.69
C GLU A 237 -7.12 5.69 6.60
N LEU A 238 -7.95 5.07 5.78
CA LEU A 238 -8.71 5.76 4.74
C LEU A 238 -9.67 6.82 5.30
N LEU A 239 -10.28 6.56 6.46
CA LEU A 239 -11.18 7.52 7.11
C LEU A 239 -10.45 8.73 7.69
N LEU A 240 -9.17 8.60 8.02
CA LEU A 240 -8.35 9.66 8.60
C LEU A 240 -7.48 10.37 7.55
N ALA A 241 -7.50 9.92 6.29
CA ALA A 241 -6.58 10.40 5.26
C ALA A 241 -6.74 11.91 4.99
N ASP A 242 -7.96 12.39 4.79
CA ASP A 242 -8.20 13.81 4.47
C ASP A 242 -7.79 14.73 5.62
N ASP A 243 -8.05 14.32 6.86
CA ASP A 243 -7.59 15.08 8.04
C ASP A 243 -6.06 15.12 8.13
N ALA A 244 -5.40 14.00 7.81
CA ALA A 244 -3.93 13.92 7.80
C ALA A 244 -3.30 14.81 6.71
N LEU A 245 -3.90 14.86 5.51
CA LEU A 245 -3.45 15.74 4.44
C LEU A 245 -3.68 17.21 4.79
N ALA A 246 -4.88 17.55 5.27
CA ALA A 246 -5.25 18.92 5.61
C ALA A 246 -4.33 19.51 6.71
N GLN A 247 -3.95 18.72 7.70
CA GLN A 247 -3.04 19.14 8.76
C GLN A 247 -1.63 19.45 8.24
N ARG A 248 -1.21 18.83 7.14
CA ARG A 248 0.14 18.97 6.54
C ARG A 248 0.15 19.73 5.23
N ARG A 249 -0.97 20.35 4.85
CA ARG A 249 -1.20 20.93 3.53
C ARG A 249 -0.04 21.78 2.99
N ASP A 250 0.57 22.58 3.83
CA ASP A 250 1.64 23.50 3.44
C ASP A 250 3.03 23.02 3.90
N GLU A 251 3.14 21.79 4.42
CA GLU A 251 4.43 21.22 4.80
C GLU A 251 5.25 20.84 3.57
N LYS A 252 6.58 21.03 3.69
CA LYS A 252 7.58 20.61 2.71
C LYS A 252 8.51 19.57 3.33
N LEU A 253 9.19 18.83 2.47
CA LEU A 253 10.26 17.92 2.90
C LEU A 253 11.48 18.72 3.41
N PRO A 254 12.29 18.12 4.31
CA PRO A 254 13.51 18.76 4.80
C PRO A 254 14.43 19.15 3.63
N GLY A 255 14.85 20.42 3.56
CA GLY A 255 15.62 20.95 2.44
C GLY A 255 17.00 20.31 2.23
N ALA A 256 17.54 19.64 3.25
CA ALA A 256 18.79 18.89 3.14
C ALA A 256 18.60 17.44 2.63
N LEU A 257 17.36 16.95 2.59
CA LEU A 257 17.05 15.56 2.21
C LEU A 257 17.00 15.41 0.68
N PRO A 258 17.83 14.56 0.06
CA PRO A 258 17.69 14.22 -1.35
C PRO A 258 16.42 13.40 -1.58
N VAL A 259 15.68 13.72 -2.64
CA VAL A 259 14.41 13.07 -2.98
C VAL A 259 14.42 12.62 -4.43
N LEU A 260 14.11 11.35 -4.68
CA LEU A 260 13.84 10.83 -6.02
C LEU A 260 12.37 10.48 -6.12
N GLN A 261 11.67 11.06 -7.09
CA GLN A 261 10.25 10.81 -7.29
C GLN A 261 9.99 10.10 -8.61
N PHE A 262 9.18 9.06 -8.59
CA PHE A 262 8.62 8.42 -9.77
C PHE A 262 7.13 8.71 -9.77
N LEU A 263 6.64 9.32 -10.85
CA LEU A 263 5.25 9.76 -10.98
C LEU A 263 4.61 9.08 -12.18
N SER A 264 3.37 8.60 -12.00
CA SER A 264 2.63 7.93 -13.07
C SER A 264 1.83 8.92 -13.92
N THR A 265 1.74 8.65 -15.21
CA THR A 265 0.89 9.42 -16.12
C THR A 265 -0.59 9.24 -15.81
N ASP A 266 -1.02 8.03 -15.41
CA ASP A 266 -2.43 7.76 -15.11
C ASP A 266 -2.90 8.51 -13.85
N SER A 267 -2.01 8.72 -12.84
CA SER A 267 -2.34 9.53 -11.67
C SER A 267 -2.49 11.01 -12.02
N ALA A 268 -1.67 11.51 -12.95
CA ALA A 268 -1.81 12.87 -13.47
C ALA A 268 -3.15 13.04 -14.23
N GLU A 269 -3.49 12.10 -15.11
CA GLU A 269 -4.78 12.10 -15.83
C GLU A 269 -5.97 11.95 -14.86
N MET A 270 -5.85 11.13 -13.82
CA MET A 270 -6.88 10.96 -12.81
C MET A 270 -7.16 12.27 -12.05
N LEU A 271 -6.17 13.15 -11.88
CA LEU A 271 -6.38 14.44 -11.23
C LEU A 271 -7.32 15.36 -12.04
N GLU A 272 -7.38 15.21 -13.37
CA GLU A 272 -8.34 15.94 -14.21
C GLU A 272 -9.79 15.57 -13.87
N ASP A 273 -10.08 14.34 -13.50
CA ASP A 273 -11.41 13.88 -13.06
C ASP A 273 -11.87 14.59 -11.77
N PHE A 274 -10.93 15.15 -11.00
CA PHE A 274 -11.17 15.90 -9.76
C PHE A 274 -11.10 17.42 -9.95
N GLY A 275 -10.94 17.90 -11.20
CA GLY A 275 -10.94 19.31 -11.55
C GLY A 275 -9.58 20.01 -11.47
N GLY A 276 -8.49 19.25 -11.32
CA GLY A 276 -7.12 19.71 -11.55
C GLY A 276 -6.75 19.64 -13.03
N GLU A 277 -5.52 19.97 -13.34
CA GLU A 277 -4.88 19.72 -14.64
C GLU A 277 -3.81 18.65 -14.46
N ALA A 278 -3.49 17.87 -15.50
CA ALA A 278 -2.48 16.81 -15.40
C ALA A 278 -1.11 17.35 -14.92
N ASP A 279 -0.72 18.53 -15.40
CA ASP A 279 0.51 19.19 -14.98
C ASP A 279 0.53 19.55 -13.49
N THR A 280 -0.64 19.77 -12.87
CA THR A 280 -0.76 20.05 -11.44
C THR A 280 -0.21 18.90 -10.59
N TRP A 281 -0.39 17.63 -11.02
CA TRP A 281 0.20 16.49 -10.32
C TRP A 281 1.71 16.60 -10.20
N TYR A 282 2.38 16.97 -11.29
CA TYR A 282 3.83 17.11 -11.32
C TYR A 282 4.30 18.33 -10.51
N GLU A 283 3.61 19.48 -10.66
CA GLU A 283 3.90 20.72 -9.93
C GLU A 283 3.83 20.53 -8.41
N LEU A 284 2.80 19.84 -7.91
CA LEU A 284 2.65 19.53 -6.48
C LEU A 284 3.81 18.71 -5.91
N HIS A 285 4.39 17.84 -6.73
CA HIS A 285 5.54 17.03 -6.31
C HIS A 285 6.86 17.84 -6.42
N GLU A 286 7.00 18.69 -7.41
CA GLU A 286 8.16 19.57 -7.54
C GLU A 286 8.23 20.60 -6.40
N GLU A 287 7.08 21.15 -5.99
CA GLU A 287 7.01 22.08 -4.86
C GLU A 287 7.37 21.47 -3.49
N LEU A 288 7.34 20.17 -3.39
CA LEU A 288 7.54 19.45 -2.12
C LEU A 288 8.98 19.54 -1.62
N THR A 289 9.96 19.70 -2.51
CA THR A 289 11.38 19.71 -2.15
C THR A 289 12.12 20.86 -2.86
N GLU A 290 13.07 21.47 -2.13
CA GLU A 290 13.98 22.48 -2.64
C GLU A 290 15.43 21.96 -2.76
N ASN A 291 15.66 20.67 -2.48
CA ASN A 291 16.99 20.08 -2.52
C ASN A 291 17.50 19.98 -3.99
N PRO A 292 18.68 20.55 -4.31
CA PRO A 292 19.20 20.53 -5.68
C PRO A 292 19.60 19.14 -6.21
N HIS A 293 19.66 18.13 -5.35
CA HIS A 293 19.92 16.73 -5.72
C HIS A 293 18.63 15.92 -5.87
N SER A 294 17.46 16.56 -5.71
CA SER A 294 16.19 15.90 -5.97
C SER A 294 15.91 15.79 -7.47
N GLU A 295 15.30 14.69 -7.86
CA GLU A 295 14.93 14.43 -9.25
C GLU A 295 13.51 13.86 -9.32
N THR A 296 12.79 14.18 -10.40
CA THR A 296 11.48 13.62 -10.73
C THR A 296 11.58 12.86 -12.04
N VAL A 297 11.01 11.66 -12.07
CA VAL A 297 10.94 10.78 -13.26
C VAL A 297 9.48 10.49 -13.53
N ILE A 298 9.00 10.77 -14.71
CA ILE A 298 7.63 10.46 -15.14
C ILE A 298 7.68 9.11 -15.87
N LEU A 299 6.81 8.18 -15.46
CA LEU A 299 6.68 6.85 -16.06
C LEU A 299 5.27 6.70 -16.62
N GLU A 300 5.18 6.09 -17.81
CA GLU A 300 3.89 5.81 -18.46
C GLU A 300 3.18 4.67 -17.73
N GLY A 301 1.91 4.84 -17.38
CA GLY A 301 1.08 3.80 -16.78
C GLY A 301 0.52 4.14 -15.41
N GLY A 302 0.00 3.12 -14.74
CA GLY A 302 -0.81 3.24 -13.54
C GLY A 302 -0.04 3.42 -12.25
N HIS A 303 -0.80 3.63 -11.19
CA HIS A 303 -0.36 3.97 -9.84
C HIS A 303 0.68 3.01 -9.19
N TYR A 304 0.73 1.76 -9.60
CA TYR A 304 1.62 0.74 -9.02
C TYR A 304 2.91 0.58 -9.83
N LEU A 305 3.68 1.67 -9.95
CA LEU A 305 4.92 1.72 -10.73
C LEU A 305 5.96 0.68 -10.27
N GLN A 306 6.01 0.34 -8.98
CA GLN A 306 6.88 -0.71 -8.43
C GLN A 306 6.58 -2.10 -8.97
N CYS A 307 5.38 -2.32 -9.51
CA CYS A 307 4.99 -3.57 -10.15
C CYS A 307 5.23 -3.57 -11.65
N THR A 308 4.99 -2.42 -12.30
CA THR A 308 5.01 -2.30 -13.77
C THR A 308 6.37 -1.87 -14.31
N HIS A 309 7.15 -1.09 -13.54
CA HIS A 309 8.45 -0.53 -13.93
C HIS A 309 9.57 -0.81 -12.90
N PRO A 310 9.66 -2.02 -12.33
CA PRO A 310 10.62 -2.28 -11.27
C PRO A 310 12.08 -2.14 -11.73
N GLU A 311 12.39 -2.49 -12.99
CA GLU A 311 13.73 -2.37 -13.58
C GLU A 311 14.14 -0.89 -13.71
N GLU A 312 13.27 -0.06 -14.29
CA GLU A 312 13.54 1.36 -14.51
C GLU A 312 13.71 2.09 -13.17
N ILE A 313 12.88 1.76 -12.18
CA ILE A 313 13.00 2.31 -10.82
C ILE A 313 14.32 1.89 -10.18
N ALA A 314 14.68 0.60 -10.23
CA ALA A 314 15.90 0.10 -9.63
C ALA A 314 17.17 0.70 -10.26
N ASP A 315 17.22 0.77 -11.59
CA ASP A 315 18.38 1.31 -12.33
C ASP A 315 18.53 2.82 -12.09
N LYS A 316 17.44 3.58 -12.16
CA LYS A 316 17.45 5.01 -11.90
C LYS A 316 17.81 5.32 -10.45
N PHE A 317 17.22 4.58 -9.49
CA PHE A 317 17.55 4.74 -8.08
C PHE A 317 19.04 4.47 -7.82
N HIS A 318 19.59 3.38 -8.34
CA HIS A 318 20.98 3.04 -8.14
C HIS A 318 21.93 4.12 -8.68
N THR A 319 21.65 4.63 -9.89
CA THR A 319 22.45 5.68 -10.53
C THR A 319 22.38 7.00 -9.74
N TRP A 320 21.15 7.43 -9.38
CA TRP A 320 20.92 8.66 -8.65
C TRP A 320 21.54 8.62 -7.25
N TYR A 321 21.26 7.53 -6.48
CA TYR A 321 21.76 7.42 -5.12
C TYR A 321 23.30 7.31 -5.07
N GLY A 322 23.90 6.67 -6.06
CA GLY A 322 25.36 6.65 -6.23
C GLY A 322 26.01 8.03 -6.46
N ALA A 323 25.23 8.99 -6.96
CA ALA A 323 25.67 10.38 -7.16
C ALA A 323 25.48 11.25 -5.90
N VAL A 324 24.39 11.06 -5.15
CA VAL A 324 24.05 11.91 -3.99
C VAL A 324 24.53 11.37 -2.65
N GLY A 325 24.78 10.08 -2.53
CA GLY A 325 25.25 9.40 -1.32
C GLY A 325 26.77 9.48 -1.09
N ARG A 326 27.49 10.30 -1.86
CA ARG A 326 28.97 10.48 -1.76
C ARG A 326 29.37 11.65 -0.91
#